data_732e5b9147f3e3cef1d2ed90e34b5faf
#
_entry.id   732e5b9147f3e3cef1d2ed90e34b5faf
#
_cell.length_a   1.000
_cell.length_b   1.000
_cell.length_c   1.000
_cell.angle_alpha   90.00
_cell.angle_beta   90.00
_cell.angle_gamma   90.00
#
_symmetry.space_group_name_H-M   'P 1'
#
loop_
_entity.id
_entity.type
_entity.pdbx_description
1 polymer ?
#
loop_
_entity_poly.entity_id
_entity_poly.type
_entity_poly.pdbx_seq_one_letter_code
_entity_poly.pdbx_strand_id
1 'polypeptide(L)'
;METSFWLERWQNGEIGFHRDSFNPALEAHWEKLEVESPTTVFVPLCGKSRDMEWLARRGYQVVGVELSELAIDAFMESQQLKPVQRQQDGFIVKSAGPYEIWCGDLFALPDQCMESVSAVYDRASLVALPPHLQCQYADWLKTKLPDTPALIVSLAYNQSEMKGPPFSIPEVRVRELLGDHYALKILASDDVIDDNAALRKRGLTELHETVYLARRIS
;
A
#
# COMPACT_ATOMS: atom_id res chain seq x y z
N MET A 1 -2.47 -15.62 5.41
CA MET A 1 -1.18 -15.42 6.13
C MET A 1 -1.59 -14.90 7.48
N GLU A 2 -1.04 -15.44 8.54
CA GLU A 2 -1.43 -15.04 9.89
C GLU A 2 -0.87 -13.66 10.22
N THR A 3 -1.61 -12.88 10.98
CA THR A 3 -1.19 -11.55 11.49
C THR A 3 0.17 -11.62 12.18
N SER A 4 0.44 -12.72 12.92
CA SER A 4 1.70 -13.00 13.60
C SER A 4 2.92 -12.93 12.67
N PHE A 5 2.81 -13.39 11.41
CA PHE A 5 3.91 -13.40 10.45
C PHE A 5 4.48 -11.99 10.20
N TRP A 6 3.62 -10.98 10.01
CA TRP A 6 4.06 -9.61 9.79
C TRP A 6 4.60 -8.96 11.05
N LEU A 7 3.98 -9.22 12.21
CA LEU A 7 4.44 -8.71 13.50
C LEU A 7 5.85 -9.23 13.84
N GLU A 8 6.10 -10.53 13.61
CA GLU A 8 7.41 -11.14 13.82
C GLU A 8 8.48 -10.52 12.90
N ARG A 9 8.15 -10.23 11.64
CA ARG A 9 9.09 -9.58 10.71
C ARG A 9 9.50 -8.19 11.19
N TRP A 10 8.54 -7.39 11.66
CA TRP A 10 8.85 -6.10 12.24
C TRP A 10 9.69 -6.22 13.50
N GLN A 11 9.38 -7.15 14.40
CA GLN A 11 10.12 -7.41 15.63
C GLN A 11 11.57 -7.85 15.35
N ASN A 12 11.76 -8.68 14.33
CA ASN A 12 13.08 -9.21 13.95
C ASN A 12 13.88 -8.28 13.04
N GLY A 13 13.32 -7.14 12.61
CA GLY A 13 13.97 -6.24 11.65
C GLY A 13 14.07 -6.81 10.22
N GLU A 14 13.27 -7.83 9.89
CA GLU A 14 13.24 -8.48 8.57
C GLU A 14 12.42 -7.66 7.56
N ILE A 15 12.76 -6.39 7.42
CA ILE A 15 12.01 -5.38 6.66
C ILE A 15 12.61 -5.08 5.28
N GLY A 16 13.16 -6.08 4.60
CA GLY A 16 13.76 -5.94 3.27
C GLY A 16 12.82 -5.42 2.18
N PHE A 17 11.53 -5.29 2.46
CA PHE A 17 10.52 -4.65 1.61
C PHE A 17 10.45 -3.12 1.81
N HIS A 18 11.04 -2.58 2.89
CA HIS A 18 11.11 -1.14 3.13
C HIS A 18 12.16 -0.50 2.21
N ARG A 19 11.84 0.68 1.69
CA ARG A 19 12.75 1.52 0.89
C ARG A 19 13.03 2.82 1.63
N ASP A 20 14.28 3.25 1.65
CA ASP A 20 14.70 4.53 2.25
C ASP A 20 14.52 5.72 1.29
N SER A 21 14.00 5.49 0.08
CA SER A 21 13.68 6.51 -0.93
C SER A 21 12.18 6.49 -1.25
N PHE A 22 11.68 7.58 -1.82
CA PHE A 22 10.35 7.60 -2.42
C PHE A 22 10.26 6.60 -3.58
N ASN A 23 9.07 6.06 -3.81
CA ASN A 23 8.87 5.17 -4.95
C ASN A 23 8.85 6.00 -6.25
N PRO A 24 9.70 5.68 -7.24
CA PRO A 24 9.74 6.41 -8.51
C PRO A 24 8.41 6.40 -9.26
N ALA A 25 7.63 5.32 -9.15
CA ALA A 25 6.30 5.24 -9.76
C ALA A 25 5.31 6.24 -9.16
N LEU A 26 5.38 6.48 -7.83
CA LEU A 26 4.60 7.52 -7.18
C LEU A 26 4.99 8.90 -7.72
N GLU A 27 6.28 9.20 -7.76
CA GLU A 27 6.79 10.50 -8.22
C GLU A 27 6.43 10.79 -9.68
N ALA A 28 6.49 9.77 -10.55
CA ALA A 28 6.26 9.92 -11.98
C ALA A 28 4.77 9.96 -12.38
N HIS A 29 3.90 9.30 -11.58
CA HIS A 29 2.54 9.01 -12.06
C HIS A 29 1.42 9.52 -11.16
N TRP A 30 1.71 10.03 -9.96
CA TRP A 30 0.68 10.49 -9.03
C TRP A 30 -0.28 11.53 -9.63
N GLU A 31 0.26 12.50 -10.37
CA GLU A 31 -0.54 13.57 -10.99
C GLU A 31 -1.56 13.05 -12.02
N LYS A 32 -1.40 11.80 -12.51
CA LYS A 32 -2.38 11.18 -13.41
C LYS A 32 -3.70 10.82 -12.72
N LEU A 33 -3.73 10.81 -11.37
CA LEU A 33 -4.98 10.66 -10.63
C LEU A 33 -5.87 11.92 -10.74
N GLU A 34 -5.28 13.09 -11.05
CA GLU A 34 -6.00 14.36 -11.15
C GLU A 34 -6.76 14.70 -9.86
N VAL A 35 -6.12 14.43 -8.71
CA VAL A 35 -6.64 14.75 -7.36
C VAL A 35 -5.92 15.98 -6.85
N GLU A 36 -6.69 17.00 -6.51
CA GLU A 36 -6.13 18.26 -6.00
C GLU A 36 -5.86 18.18 -4.50
N SER A 37 -4.80 18.84 -4.03
CA SER A 37 -4.57 19.06 -2.60
C SER A 37 -5.29 20.35 -2.15
N PRO A 38 -5.76 20.43 -0.89
CA PRO A 38 -5.70 19.39 0.13
C PRO A 38 -6.84 18.36 -0.03
N THR A 39 -6.45 17.10 -0.05
CA THR A 39 -7.41 15.97 0.02
C THR A 39 -6.80 14.82 0.81
N THR A 40 -7.58 13.82 1.17
CA THR A 40 -7.13 12.67 1.94
C THR A 40 -6.78 11.50 1.02
N VAL A 41 -5.57 10.97 1.20
CA VAL A 41 -5.07 9.79 0.50
C VAL A 41 -5.03 8.61 1.46
N PHE A 42 -5.64 7.50 1.07
CA PHE A 42 -5.54 6.25 1.82
C PHE A 42 -4.35 5.43 1.36
N VAL A 43 -3.57 4.95 2.33
CA VAL A 43 -2.39 4.09 2.11
C VAL A 43 -2.58 2.80 2.91
N PRO A 44 -3.05 1.72 2.28
CA PRO A 44 -3.24 0.43 2.94
C PRO A 44 -1.90 -0.24 3.24
N LEU A 45 -1.84 -1.00 4.36
CA LEU A 45 -0.67 -1.76 4.81
C LEU A 45 0.63 -0.93 4.75
N CYS A 46 0.52 0.30 5.27
CA CYS A 46 1.46 1.39 4.97
C CYS A 46 2.87 1.19 5.56
N GLY A 47 3.04 0.32 6.56
CA GLY A 47 4.31 0.13 7.24
C GLY A 47 4.90 1.46 7.74
N LYS A 48 6.18 1.66 7.47
CA LYS A 48 6.88 2.94 7.66
C LYS A 48 7.26 3.58 6.32
N SER A 49 6.40 3.43 5.28
CA SER A 49 6.72 3.89 3.93
C SER A 49 6.98 5.39 3.89
N ARG A 50 8.10 5.77 3.26
CA ARG A 50 8.42 7.17 2.98
C ARG A 50 7.49 7.81 1.95
N ASP A 51 6.75 7.00 1.20
CA ASP A 51 5.77 7.50 0.24
C ASP A 51 4.68 8.34 0.92
N MET A 52 4.35 8.04 2.18
CA MET A 52 3.44 8.88 2.97
C MET A 52 4.03 10.28 3.21
N GLU A 53 5.35 10.38 3.43
CA GLU A 53 6.05 11.67 3.54
C GLU A 53 5.98 12.45 2.22
N TRP A 54 6.13 11.78 1.08
CA TRP A 54 6.04 12.40 -0.22
C TRP A 54 4.64 12.99 -0.49
N LEU A 55 3.58 12.26 -0.14
CA LEU A 55 2.21 12.74 -0.24
C LEU A 55 1.98 13.95 0.66
N ALA A 56 2.41 13.88 1.92
CA ALA A 56 2.27 14.96 2.88
C ALA A 56 2.99 16.25 2.46
N ARG A 57 4.20 16.14 1.89
CA ARG A 57 4.95 17.28 1.35
C ARG A 57 4.25 18.00 0.20
N ARG A 58 3.30 17.33 -0.46
CA ARG A 58 2.46 17.89 -1.52
C ARG A 58 1.12 18.43 -1.01
N GLY A 59 0.92 18.45 0.30
CA GLY A 59 -0.27 19.04 0.94
C GLY A 59 -1.42 18.04 1.12
N TYR A 60 -1.23 16.74 0.86
CA TYR A 60 -2.23 15.73 1.10
C TYR A 60 -2.31 15.36 2.58
N GLN A 61 -3.52 15.05 3.06
CA GLN A 61 -3.71 14.33 4.30
C GLN A 61 -3.55 12.83 4.02
N VAL A 62 -2.96 12.09 4.95
CA VAL A 62 -2.69 10.66 4.77
C VAL A 62 -3.38 9.86 5.85
N VAL A 63 -4.29 8.98 5.45
CA VAL A 63 -4.87 7.94 6.31
C VAL A 63 -4.18 6.63 5.97
N GLY A 64 -3.52 6.03 6.96
CA GLY A 64 -2.85 4.74 6.81
C GLY A 64 -3.45 3.66 7.70
N VAL A 65 -3.28 2.40 7.32
CA VAL A 65 -3.53 1.26 8.19
C VAL A 65 -2.33 0.33 8.19
N GLU A 66 -1.93 -0.12 9.37
CA GLU A 66 -0.79 -1.00 9.58
C GLU A 66 -1.03 -1.91 10.81
N LEU A 67 -0.65 -3.18 10.71
CA LEU A 67 -0.77 -4.13 11.82
C LEU A 67 0.26 -3.90 12.92
N SER A 68 1.46 -3.46 12.55
CA SER A 68 2.59 -3.32 13.46
C SER A 68 2.66 -1.92 14.06
N GLU A 69 2.41 -1.82 15.36
CA GLU A 69 2.63 -0.57 16.08
C GLU A 69 4.10 -0.11 16.01
N LEU A 70 5.05 -1.05 15.99
CA LEU A 70 6.48 -0.76 15.81
C LEU A 70 6.77 -0.05 14.48
N ALA A 71 6.07 -0.44 13.41
CA ALA A 71 6.21 0.21 12.11
C ALA A 71 5.72 1.66 12.14
N ILE A 72 4.56 1.87 12.78
CA ILE A 72 3.96 3.20 12.91
C ILE A 72 4.86 4.11 13.75
N ASP A 73 5.38 3.60 14.87
CA ASP A 73 6.29 4.37 15.75
C ASP A 73 7.58 4.73 15.02
N ALA A 74 8.17 3.77 14.29
CA ALA A 74 9.36 4.03 13.48
C ALA A 74 9.10 5.06 12.37
N PHE A 75 7.90 5.07 11.77
CA PHE A 75 7.52 6.11 10.83
C PHE A 75 7.43 7.48 11.51
N MET A 76 6.68 7.61 12.62
CA MET A 76 6.52 8.86 13.33
C MET A 76 7.86 9.42 13.82
N GLU A 77 8.73 8.55 14.34
CA GLU A 77 10.08 8.93 14.75
C GLU A 77 10.92 9.45 13.56
N SER A 78 10.88 8.78 12.42
CA SER A 78 11.59 9.19 11.21
C SER A 78 11.16 10.58 10.72
N GLN A 79 9.89 10.95 10.96
CA GLN A 79 9.32 12.24 10.64
C GLN A 79 9.53 13.28 11.76
N GLN A 80 10.18 12.89 12.88
CA GLN A 80 10.36 13.73 14.08
C GLN A 80 9.01 14.23 14.66
N LEU A 81 7.96 13.42 14.54
CA LEU A 81 6.63 13.74 15.01
C LEU A 81 6.33 13.06 16.36
N LYS A 82 5.58 13.76 17.20
CA LYS A 82 5.03 13.23 18.44
C LYS A 82 3.52 13.01 18.24
N PRO A 83 3.07 11.77 18.00
CA PRO A 83 1.68 11.52 17.74
C PRO A 83 0.82 11.68 19.00
N VAL A 84 -0.39 12.17 18.80
CA VAL A 84 -1.48 11.97 19.75
C VAL A 84 -2.06 10.59 19.48
N GLN A 85 -2.19 9.80 20.53
CA GLN A 85 -2.75 8.45 20.45
C GLN A 85 -4.16 8.42 21.06
N ARG A 86 -5.07 7.72 20.40
CA ARG A 86 -6.40 7.40 20.89
C ARG A 86 -6.78 5.97 20.62
N GLN A 87 -7.72 5.42 21.37
CA GLN A 87 -8.37 4.15 21.03
C GLN A 87 -9.73 4.44 20.40
N GLN A 88 -10.00 3.78 19.28
CA GLN A 88 -11.24 3.95 18.55
C GLN A 88 -11.57 2.66 17.79
N ASP A 89 -12.79 2.14 17.97
CA ASP A 89 -13.31 0.96 17.26
C ASP A 89 -12.38 -0.27 17.29
N GLY A 90 -11.65 -0.46 18.39
CA GLY A 90 -10.69 -1.56 18.55
C GLY A 90 -9.30 -1.28 17.99
N PHE A 91 -9.07 -0.11 17.38
CA PHE A 91 -7.77 0.31 16.88
C PHE A 91 -7.06 1.25 17.86
N ILE A 92 -5.72 1.21 17.82
CA ILE A 92 -4.90 2.31 18.30
C ILE A 92 -4.70 3.26 17.12
N VAL A 93 -5.16 4.50 17.24
CA VAL A 93 -5.01 5.52 16.18
C VAL A 93 -3.96 6.52 16.61
N LYS A 94 -2.93 6.71 15.79
CA LYS A 94 -1.85 7.69 16.01
C LYS A 94 -1.95 8.79 14.97
N SER A 95 -2.12 10.03 15.45
CA SER A 95 -2.29 11.21 14.58
C SER A 95 -1.21 12.25 14.87
N ALA A 96 -0.53 12.73 13.84
CA ALA A 96 0.43 13.83 13.93
C ALA A 96 0.57 14.55 12.58
N GLY A 97 0.44 15.87 12.58
CA GLY A 97 0.49 16.67 11.36
C GLY A 97 -0.53 16.20 10.34
N PRO A 98 -0.13 15.86 9.10
CA PRO A 98 -1.04 15.40 8.06
C PRO A 98 -1.36 13.89 8.13
N TYR A 99 -0.84 13.17 9.11
CA TYR A 99 -0.96 11.71 9.20
C TYR A 99 -1.97 11.27 10.24
N GLU A 100 -2.81 10.33 9.89
CA GLU A 100 -3.64 9.54 10.77
C GLU A 100 -3.44 8.04 10.44
N ILE A 101 -2.81 7.28 11.33
CA ILE A 101 -2.49 5.87 11.08
C ILE A 101 -3.21 5.00 12.10
N TRP A 102 -3.98 4.05 11.57
CA TRP A 102 -4.79 3.09 12.30
C TRP A 102 -3.99 1.80 12.49
N CYS A 103 -3.66 1.46 13.73
CA CYS A 103 -2.96 0.23 14.08
C CYS A 103 -3.96 -0.90 14.26
N GLY A 104 -4.00 -1.83 13.33
CA GLY A 104 -4.93 -2.96 13.37
C GLY A 104 -5.15 -3.63 12.02
N ASP A 105 -6.18 -4.48 11.97
CA ASP A 105 -6.55 -5.23 10.77
C ASP A 105 -7.28 -4.32 9.76
N LEU A 106 -6.73 -4.22 8.55
CA LEU A 106 -7.34 -3.51 7.43
C LEU A 106 -8.83 -3.85 7.24
N PHE A 107 -9.16 -5.13 7.32
CA PHE A 107 -10.53 -5.61 7.06
C PHE A 107 -11.54 -5.23 8.13
N ALA A 108 -11.06 -4.81 9.30
CA ALA A 108 -11.89 -4.31 10.40
C ALA A 108 -12.01 -2.78 10.45
N LEU A 109 -11.39 -2.05 9.49
CA LEU A 109 -11.45 -0.57 9.48
C LEU A 109 -12.91 -0.07 9.42
N PRO A 110 -13.29 0.86 10.30
CA PRO A 110 -14.63 1.44 10.29
C PRO A 110 -14.85 2.35 9.07
N ASP A 111 -16.08 2.42 8.58
CA ASP A 111 -16.44 3.20 7.39
C ASP A 111 -16.10 4.68 7.52
N GLN A 112 -16.27 5.23 8.71
CA GLN A 112 -16.04 6.64 9.00
C GLN A 112 -14.62 7.12 8.67
N CYS A 113 -13.59 6.26 8.75
CA CYS A 113 -12.23 6.67 8.40
C CYS A 113 -12.01 6.77 6.89
N MET A 114 -12.94 6.24 6.09
CA MET A 114 -12.91 6.29 4.63
C MET A 114 -13.71 7.45 4.03
N GLU A 115 -14.58 8.11 4.80
CA GLU A 115 -15.49 9.16 4.30
C GLU A 115 -14.78 10.35 3.65
N SER A 116 -13.61 10.72 4.12
CA SER A 116 -12.81 11.83 3.58
C SER A 116 -11.83 11.41 2.49
N VAL A 117 -11.70 10.10 2.22
CA VAL A 117 -10.71 9.57 1.28
C VAL A 117 -11.13 9.88 -0.15
N SER A 118 -10.23 10.52 -0.89
CA SER A 118 -10.44 10.91 -2.29
C SER A 118 -9.45 10.29 -3.27
N ALA A 119 -8.43 9.60 -2.77
CA ALA A 119 -7.50 8.84 -3.57
C ALA A 119 -6.91 7.67 -2.78
N VAL A 120 -6.48 6.62 -3.49
CA VAL A 120 -5.77 5.48 -2.90
C VAL A 120 -4.36 5.42 -3.49
N TYR A 121 -3.38 5.23 -2.64
CA TYR A 121 -2.04 4.83 -3.04
C TYR A 121 -1.74 3.42 -2.52
N ASP A 122 -1.87 2.45 -3.38
CA ASP A 122 -1.60 1.04 -3.08
C ASP A 122 -0.26 0.61 -3.67
N ARG A 123 0.74 0.59 -2.81
CA ARG A 123 2.03 0.01 -3.15
C ARG A 123 2.37 -1.04 -2.11
N ALA A 124 2.47 -2.27 -2.59
CA ALA A 124 2.81 -3.46 -1.80
C ALA A 124 1.64 -4.13 -1.04
N SER A 125 0.41 -3.66 -1.10
CA SER A 125 -0.70 -4.33 -0.39
C SER A 125 -1.08 -5.65 -1.06
N LEU A 126 -1.42 -5.64 -2.34
CA LEU A 126 -1.75 -6.87 -3.07
C LEU A 126 -0.67 -7.94 -2.99
N VAL A 127 0.60 -7.54 -3.16
CA VAL A 127 1.76 -8.45 -3.16
C VAL A 127 2.08 -9.01 -1.77
N ALA A 128 1.63 -8.35 -0.71
CA ALA A 128 1.80 -8.82 0.67
C ALA A 128 0.79 -9.91 1.05
N LEU A 129 -0.33 -9.99 0.35
CA LEU A 129 -1.46 -10.83 0.69
C LEU A 129 -1.44 -12.16 -0.09
N PRO A 130 -1.72 -13.31 0.56
CA PRO A 130 -1.92 -14.57 -0.15
C PRO A 130 -3.20 -14.54 -0.99
N PRO A 131 -3.35 -15.43 -1.99
CA PRO A 131 -4.42 -15.33 -3.00
C PRO A 131 -5.84 -15.15 -2.47
N HIS A 132 -6.20 -15.80 -1.36
CA HIS A 132 -7.53 -15.65 -0.76
C HIS A 132 -7.75 -14.27 -0.13
N LEU A 133 -6.71 -13.69 0.48
CA LEU A 133 -6.78 -12.34 1.05
C LEU A 133 -6.69 -11.26 -0.05
N GLN A 134 -6.08 -11.53 -1.21
CA GLN A 134 -6.13 -10.64 -2.37
C GLN A 134 -7.57 -10.43 -2.84
N CYS A 135 -8.37 -11.51 -2.91
CA CYS A 135 -9.79 -11.42 -3.27
C CYS A 135 -10.55 -10.58 -2.23
N GLN A 136 -10.36 -10.89 -0.95
CA GLN A 136 -11.00 -10.16 0.13
C GLN A 136 -10.62 -8.66 0.11
N TYR A 137 -9.35 -8.35 -0.15
CA TYR A 137 -8.86 -6.97 -0.26
C TYR A 137 -9.48 -6.22 -1.45
N ALA A 138 -9.55 -6.87 -2.61
CA ALA A 138 -10.16 -6.27 -3.78
C ALA A 138 -11.65 -5.97 -3.53
N ASP A 139 -12.39 -6.90 -2.92
CA ASP A 139 -13.80 -6.71 -2.58
C ASP A 139 -13.98 -5.62 -1.50
N TRP A 140 -13.06 -5.58 -0.51
CA TRP A 140 -13.03 -4.53 0.49
C TRP A 140 -12.84 -3.15 -0.16
N LEU A 141 -11.85 -3.02 -1.05
CA LEU A 141 -11.55 -1.76 -1.74
C LEU A 141 -12.75 -1.28 -2.57
N LYS A 142 -13.35 -2.18 -3.37
CA LYS A 142 -14.54 -1.90 -4.19
C LYS A 142 -15.75 -1.48 -3.35
N THR A 143 -15.87 -2.02 -2.14
CA THR A 143 -17.01 -1.74 -1.25
C THR A 143 -16.82 -0.44 -0.47
N LYS A 144 -15.62 -0.21 0.06
CA LYS A 144 -15.34 0.93 0.94
C LYS A 144 -15.01 2.22 0.19
N LEU A 145 -14.43 2.10 -1.00
CA LEU A 145 -13.94 3.21 -1.81
C LEU A 145 -14.37 3.06 -3.29
N PRO A 146 -15.68 2.86 -3.56
CA PRO A 146 -16.17 2.44 -4.87
C PRO A 146 -15.86 3.43 -6.00
N ASP A 147 -15.86 4.73 -5.68
CA ASP A 147 -15.67 5.82 -6.66
C ASP A 147 -14.28 6.44 -6.62
N THR A 148 -13.41 5.95 -5.74
CA THR A 148 -12.12 6.57 -5.45
C THR A 148 -11.06 6.10 -6.44
N PRO A 149 -10.37 7.02 -7.14
CA PRO A 149 -9.28 6.65 -8.03
C PRO A 149 -8.09 6.12 -7.23
N ALA A 150 -7.36 5.17 -7.83
CA ALA A 150 -6.21 4.57 -7.19
C ALA A 150 -4.98 4.53 -8.11
N LEU A 151 -3.81 4.81 -7.54
CA LEU A 151 -2.51 4.45 -8.11
C LEU A 151 -2.08 3.14 -7.46
N ILE A 152 -2.02 2.06 -8.26
CA ILE A 152 -1.68 0.73 -7.77
C ILE A 152 -0.35 0.31 -8.39
N VAL A 153 0.57 -0.13 -7.54
CA VAL A 153 1.87 -0.66 -7.95
C VAL A 153 1.92 -2.14 -7.61
N SER A 154 1.97 -3.00 -8.63
CA SER A 154 2.08 -4.45 -8.47
C SER A 154 3.46 -4.95 -8.86
N LEU A 155 3.80 -6.14 -8.37
CA LEU A 155 5.01 -6.87 -8.74
C LEU A 155 4.62 -8.21 -9.37
N ALA A 156 5.28 -8.57 -10.49
CA ALA A 156 5.05 -9.83 -11.17
C ALA A 156 6.40 -10.53 -11.44
N TYR A 157 6.43 -11.82 -11.20
CA TYR A 157 7.58 -12.69 -11.44
C TYR A 157 7.09 -14.13 -11.60
N ASN A 158 7.95 -15.07 -11.97
CA ASN A 158 7.58 -16.47 -11.98
C ASN A 158 7.38 -17.00 -10.54
N GLN A 159 6.12 -17.20 -10.12
CA GLN A 159 5.77 -17.61 -8.75
C GLN A 159 6.43 -18.92 -8.32
N SER A 160 6.89 -19.77 -9.25
CA SER A 160 7.61 -21.01 -8.90
C SER A 160 9.01 -20.75 -8.35
N GLU A 161 9.60 -19.59 -8.61
CA GLU A 161 10.93 -19.20 -8.12
C GLU A 161 10.92 -18.79 -6.65
N MET A 162 9.78 -18.26 -6.15
CA MET A 162 9.67 -17.81 -4.77
C MET A 162 8.25 -17.95 -4.24
N LYS A 163 8.10 -18.49 -3.02
CA LYS A 163 6.79 -18.74 -2.40
C LYS A 163 6.03 -17.47 -1.97
N GLY A 164 6.71 -16.33 -1.92
CA GLY A 164 6.15 -15.10 -1.36
C GLY A 164 6.26 -15.02 0.19
N PRO A 165 5.89 -13.89 0.83
CA PRO A 165 5.73 -12.59 0.19
C PRO A 165 7.09 -11.99 -0.30
N PRO A 166 7.06 -11.05 -1.26
CA PRO A 166 5.89 -10.63 -2.02
C PRO A 166 5.36 -11.78 -2.88
N PHE A 167 4.03 -11.81 -3.11
CA PHE A 167 3.42 -12.72 -4.08
C PHE A 167 3.45 -12.09 -5.47
N SER A 168 3.54 -12.92 -6.50
CA SER A 168 3.46 -12.45 -7.88
C SER A 168 2.01 -12.07 -8.23
N ILE A 169 1.81 -10.82 -8.68
CA ILE A 169 0.52 -10.27 -9.09
C ILE A 169 0.63 -9.77 -10.54
N PRO A 170 0.61 -10.66 -11.53
CA PRO A 170 0.69 -10.27 -12.94
C PRO A 170 -0.58 -9.51 -13.37
N GLU A 171 -0.51 -8.82 -14.51
CA GLU A 171 -1.62 -8.02 -15.05
C GLU A 171 -2.94 -8.79 -15.09
N VAL A 172 -2.91 -10.04 -15.55
CA VAL A 172 -4.11 -10.89 -15.59
C VAL A 172 -4.76 -10.98 -14.19
N ARG A 173 -3.95 -11.13 -13.15
CA ARG A 173 -4.44 -11.21 -11.78
C ARG A 173 -5.01 -9.89 -11.28
N VAL A 174 -4.38 -8.76 -11.58
CA VAL A 174 -4.91 -7.43 -11.25
C VAL A 174 -6.26 -7.22 -11.92
N ARG A 175 -6.40 -7.60 -13.19
CA ARG A 175 -7.66 -7.50 -13.93
C ARG A 175 -8.76 -8.42 -13.41
N GLU A 176 -8.42 -9.64 -13.00
CA GLU A 176 -9.36 -10.55 -12.34
C GLU A 176 -9.90 -9.98 -11.01
N LEU A 177 -9.04 -9.32 -10.23
CA LEU A 177 -9.40 -8.80 -8.92
C LEU A 177 -10.19 -7.49 -8.98
N LEU A 178 -9.86 -6.61 -9.92
CA LEU A 178 -10.32 -5.22 -9.91
C LEU A 178 -11.02 -4.79 -11.20
N GLY A 179 -10.85 -5.52 -12.31
CA GLY A 179 -11.30 -5.10 -13.64
C GLY A 179 -12.81 -5.17 -13.86
N ASP A 180 -13.56 -5.79 -12.96
CA ASP A 180 -15.03 -5.77 -12.94
C ASP A 180 -15.61 -4.46 -12.40
N HIS A 181 -14.80 -3.68 -11.70
CA HIS A 181 -15.19 -2.43 -11.05
C HIS A 181 -14.39 -1.21 -11.54
N TYR A 182 -13.11 -1.41 -11.86
CA TYR A 182 -12.20 -0.35 -12.28
C TYR A 182 -11.74 -0.52 -13.73
N ALA A 183 -11.79 0.57 -14.48
CA ALA A 183 -11.01 0.72 -15.71
C ALA A 183 -9.54 0.85 -15.33
N LEU A 184 -8.74 -0.15 -15.68
CA LEU A 184 -7.32 -0.27 -15.34
C LEU A 184 -6.47 0.16 -16.53
N LYS A 185 -5.79 1.30 -16.41
CA LYS A 185 -4.83 1.80 -17.39
C LYS A 185 -3.41 1.56 -16.88
N ILE A 186 -2.60 0.80 -17.62
CA ILE A 186 -1.17 0.68 -17.34
C ILE A 186 -0.48 1.99 -17.70
N LEU A 187 0.26 2.54 -16.76
CA LEU A 187 1.07 3.77 -16.93
C LEU A 187 2.53 3.46 -17.20
N ALA A 188 3.05 2.41 -16.58
CA ALA A 188 4.42 1.90 -16.77
C ALA A 188 4.47 0.41 -16.43
N SER A 189 5.44 -0.32 -17.01
CA SER A 189 5.76 -1.70 -16.65
C SER A 189 7.23 -1.96 -16.98
N ASP A 190 8.06 -2.11 -15.95
CA ASP A 190 9.51 -2.20 -16.09
C ASP A 190 10.05 -3.41 -15.34
N ASP A 191 11.12 -4.03 -15.85
CA ASP A 191 11.88 -5.02 -15.10
C ASP A 191 12.80 -4.29 -14.11
N VAL A 192 12.54 -4.49 -12.82
CA VAL A 192 13.23 -3.83 -11.71
C VAL A 192 14.10 -4.80 -10.89
N ILE A 193 14.40 -5.98 -11.42
CA ILE A 193 15.16 -6.99 -10.65
C ILE A 193 16.55 -6.51 -10.28
N ASP A 194 17.19 -5.68 -11.11
CA ASP A 194 18.53 -5.15 -10.84
C ASP A 194 18.53 -4.19 -9.65
N ASP A 195 17.43 -3.47 -9.43
CA ASP A 195 17.23 -2.57 -8.29
C ASP A 195 16.77 -3.31 -7.03
N ASN A 196 16.50 -4.63 -7.12
CA ASN A 196 15.96 -5.45 -6.06
C ASN A 196 16.91 -6.62 -5.69
N ALA A 197 18.15 -6.29 -5.34
CA ALA A 197 19.18 -7.26 -5.02
C ALA A 197 18.77 -8.31 -3.95
N ALA A 198 17.91 -7.95 -3.00
CA ALA A 198 17.41 -8.87 -1.99
C ALA A 198 16.49 -9.95 -2.60
N LEU A 199 15.64 -9.60 -3.57
CA LEU A 199 14.77 -10.55 -4.25
C LEU A 199 15.56 -11.40 -5.25
N ARG A 200 16.55 -10.81 -5.94
CA ARG A 200 17.50 -11.57 -6.78
C ARG A 200 18.25 -12.63 -5.95
N LYS A 201 18.71 -12.30 -4.74
CA LYS A 201 19.37 -13.27 -3.82
C LYS A 201 18.43 -14.38 -3.36
N ARG A 202 17.11 -14.14 -3.35
CA ARG A 202 16.10 -15.13 -3.03
C ARG A 202 15.75 -16.04 -4.22
N GLY A 203 16.36 -15.82 -5.39
CA GLY A 203 16.27 -16.69 -6.57
C GLY A 203 15.44 -16.13 -7.72
N LEU A 204 14.94 -14.90 -7.65
CA LEU A 204 14.21 -14.31 -8.77
C LEU A 204 15.17 -14.00 -9.93
N THR A 205 14.77 -14.37 -11.13
CA THR A 205 15.49 -14.09 -12.39
C THR A 205 15.01 -12.80 -13.05
N GLU A 206 13.74 -12.43 -12.86
CA GLU A 206 13.08 -11.21 -13.35
C GLU A 206 12.10 -10.69 -12.31
N LEU A 207 11.79 -9.41 -12.34
CA LEU A 207 10.79 -8.78 -11.46
C LEU A 207 10.17 -7.58 -12.16
N HIS A 208 8.97 -7.72 -12.68
CA HIS A 208 8.25 -6.62 -13.32
C HIS A 208 7.46 -5.83 -12.29
N GLU A 209 7.76 -4.54 -12.16
CA GLU A 209 6.91 -3.57 -11.45
C GLU A 209 5.96 -2.92 -12.46
N THR A 210 4.64 -3.04 -12.22
CA THR A 210 3.63 -2.46 -13.10
C THR A 210 2.77 -1.46 -12.33
N VAL A 211 2.60 -0.28 -12.91
CA VAL A 211 1.85 0.84 -12.35
C VAL A 211 0.51 0.97 -13.05
N TYR A 212 -0.56 0.93 -12.29
CA TYR A 212 -1.93 1.06 -12.78
C TYR A 212 -2.57 2.35 -12.27
N LEU A 213 -3.21 3.07 -13.18
CA LEU A 213 -4.25 4.02 -12.83
C LEU A 213 -5.58 3.28 -12.86
N ALA A 214 -6.23 3.19 -11.71
CA ALA A 214 -7.55 2.59 -11.57
C ALA A 214 -8.59 3.70 -11.36
N ARG A 215 -9.64 3.72 -12.19
CA ARG A 215 -10.79 4.61 -12.08
C ARG A 215 -12.06 3.78 -12.18
N ARG A 216 -13.13 4.16 -11.48
CA ARG A 216 -14.41 3.46 -11.58
C ARG A 216 -14.87 3.39 -13.04
N ILE A 217 -15.42 2.25 -13.43
CA ILE A 217 -16.13 2.08 -14.71
C ILE A 217 -17.48 2.82 -14.61
N SER A 218 -17.75 3.67 -15.59
CA SER A 218 -19.00 4.45 -15.70
C SER A 218 -20.18 3.56 -16.01
#